data_fc50eaeba39b1aed0d41b522eff5288a
#
_entry.id   fc50eaeba39b1aed0d41b522eff5288a
#
_cell.length_a   1.000
_cell.length_b   1.000
_cell.length_c   1.000
_cell.angle_alpha   90.00
_cell.angle_beta   90.00
_cell.angle_gamma   90.00
#
_symmetry.space_group_name_H-M   'P 1'
#
loop_
_entity.id
_entity.type
_entity.pdbx_description
1 polymer ?
#
loop_
_entity_poly.entity_id
_entity_poly.type
_entity_poly.pdbx_seq_one_letter_code
_entity_poly.pdbx_strand_id
1 'polypeptide(L)'
;GWTTFSLQAVRGRIEVWEPNYEQETERLGRPEISASLIVDAAQRSFLSKLSVDSFEVQYDQHILVSSEAWEASEVMLFRVESPGGRMSGWRMVDPRSETDTMESVPLYEVYRRRPEFMVSLTLPPGYLVYYHAGAPSMVMDSADHIIWEDGTAAPLAPTGGGTPGVAKLPPL
;
A
#
# COMPACT_ATOMS: atom_id res chain seq x y z
N GLY A 1 -10.31 2.28 -9.40
CA GLY A 1 -10.10 3.34 -8.40
C GLY A 1 -9.95 2.78 -7.00
N TRP A 2 -9.35 3.57 -6.10
CA TRP A 2 -9.10 3.22 -4.69
C TRP A 2 -10.38 2.92 -3.89
N THR A 3 -11.48 3.62 -4.18
CA THR A 3 -12.71 3.53 -3.39
C THR A 3 -13.96 3.55 -4.25
N THR A 4 -15.07 3.20 -3.65
CA THR A 4 -16.40 3.32 -4.22
C THR A 4 -17.15 4.47 -3.56
N PHE A 5 -17.89 5.23 -4.34
CA PHE A 5 -18.79 6.28 -3.84
C PHE A 5 -20.22 5.77 -3.83
N SER A 6 -20.98 6.19 -2.83
CA SER A 6 -22.43 5.99 -2.82
C SER A 6 -23.16 7.31 -3.11
N LEU A 7 -24.28 7.21 -3.83
CA LEU A 7 -25.16 8.34 -4.05
C LEU A 7 -26.36 8.20 -3.11
N GLN A 8 -26.59 9.22 -2.30
CA GLN A 8 -27.70 9.23 -1.35
C GLN A 8 -28.64 10.39 -1.62
N ALA A 9 -29.94 10.13 -1.61
CA ALA A 9 -30.95 11.18 -1.68
C ALA A 9 -31.24 11.72 -0.28
N VAL A 10 -30.78 12.94 -0.01
CA VAL A 10 -30.94 13.61 1.29
C VAL A 10 -31.69 14.92 1.08
N ARG A 11 -32.87 15.07 1.69
CA ARG A 11 -33.68 16.31 1.64
C ARG A 11 -33.88 16.88 0.23
N GLY A 12 -34.12 15.98 -0.77
CA GLY A 12 -34.35 16.37 -2.16
C GLY A 12 -33.09 16.75 -2.95
N ARG A 13 -31.91 16.45 -2.44
CA ARG A 13 -30.62 16.62 -3.12
C ARG A 13 -29.94 15.25 -3.22
N ILE A 14 -29.09 15.10 -4.23
CA ILE A 14 -28.19 13.95 -4.35
C ILE A 14 -26.86 14.34 -3.71
N GLU A 15 -26.45 13.59 -2.72
CA GLU A 15 -25.15 13.74 -2.06
C GLU A 15 -24.24 12.58 -2.45
N VAL A 16 -22.95 12.87 -2.67
CA VAL A 16 -21.92 11.86 -2.90
C VAL A 16 -21.26 11.55 -1.58
N TRP A 17 -21.22 10.29 -1.23
CA TRP A 17 -20.68 9.82 0.04
C TRP A 17 -19.49 8.90 -0.21
N GLU A 18 -18.39 9.12 0.51
CA GLU A 18 -17.27 8.19 0.58
C GLU A 18 -17.33 7.35 1.86
N PRO A 19 -16.67 6.18 1.92
CA PRO A 19 -16.52 5.45 3.17
C PRO A 19 -15.81 6.31 4.23
N ASN A 20 -16.25 6.20 5.47
CA ASN A 20 -15.57 6.86 6.58
C ASN A 20 -14.39 5.99 7.05
N TYR A 21 -13.21 6.26 6.53
CA TYR A 21 -11.99 5.52 6.83
C TYR A 21 -11.48 5.70 8.27
N GLU A 22 -12.03 6.64 9.02
CA GLU A 22 -11.66 6.90 10.43
C GLU A 22 -12.40 5.98 11.40
N GLN A 23 -13.48 5.34 10.95
CA GLN A 23 -14.30 4.46 11.77
C GLN A 23 -14.10 3.00 11.41
N GLU A 24 -14.19 2.12 12.43
CA GLU A 24 -14.00 0.67 12.26
C GLU A 24 -15.09 -0.03 11.42
N THR A 25 -16.18 0.68 11.11
CA THR A 25 -17.28 0.11 10.35
C THR A 25 -17.29 0.65 8.93
N GLU A 26 -16.99 -0.21 7.97
CA GLU A 26 -17.03 0.03 6.52
C GLU A 26 -18.36 0.62 6.01
N ARG A 27 -19.39 0.62 6.86
CA ARG A 27 -20.77 0.95 6.48
C ARG A 27 -21.16 2.41 6.70
N LEU A 28 -20.36 3.17 7.42
CA LEU A 28 -20.65 4.56 7.70
C LEU A 28 -19.92 5.44 6.70
N GLY A 29 -20.65 5.92 5.71
CA GLY A 29 -20.16 6.93 4.79
C GLY A 29 -20.20 8.33 5.41
N ARG A 30 -19.48 9.25 4.81
CA ARG A 30 -19.56 10.70 5.08
C ARG A 30 -19.87 11.45 3.79
N PRO A 31 -20.63 12.56 3.87
CA PRO A 31 -21.08 13.29 2.68
C PRO A 31 -19.97 14.20 2.12
N GLU A 32 -18.83 13.63 1.86
CA GLU A 32 -17.67 14.28 1.24
C GLU A 32 -16.83 13.25 0.46
N ILE A 33 -15.90 13.71 -0.34
CA ILE A 33 -15.02 12.87 -1.16
C ILE A 33 -13.54 13.26 -1.00
N SER A 34 -13.24 14.09 -0.02
CA SER A 34 -11.93 14.73 0.12
C SER A 34 -10.80 13.73 0.35
N ALA A 35 -11.01 12.74 1.23
CA ALA A 35 -9.99 11.75 1.54
C ALA A 35 -9.66 10.89 0.31
N SER A 36 -10.69 10.42 -0.39
CA SER A 36 -10.52 9.63 -1.62
C SER A 36 -9.80 10.40 -2.71
N LEU A 37 -10.11 11.69 -2.89
CA LEU A 37 -9.44 12.53 -3.89
C LEU A 37 -7.98 12.79 -3.54
N ILE A 38 -7.66 13.02 -2.26
CA ILE A 38 -6.28 13.22 -1.80
C ILE A 38 -5.44 11.96 -2.08
N VAL A 39 -5.96 10.78 -1.75
CA VAL A 39 -5.29 9.51 -2.01
C VAL A 39 -5.10 9.30 -3.52
N ASP A 40 -6.14 9.48 -4.33
CA ASP A 40 -6.08 9.31 -5.79
C ASP A 40 -5.04 10.27 -6.42
N ALA A 41 -5.05 11.55 -6.02
CA ALA A 41 -4.10 12.53 -6.52
C ALA A 41 -2.64 12.18 -6.14
N ALA A 42 -2.41 11.72 -4.92
CA ALA A 42 -1.09 11.29 -4.46
C ALA A 42 -0.59 10.05 -5.24
N GLN A 43 -1.46 9.04 -5.41
CA GLN A 43 -1.17 7.85 -6.20
C GLN A 43 -0.82 8.19 -7.65
N ARG A 44 -1.63 8.99 -8.34
CA ARG A 44 -1.36 9.42 -9.72
C ARG A 44 -0.06 10.18 -9.85
N SER A 45 0.22 11.10 -8.91
CA SER A 45 1.47 11.86 -8.88
C SER A 45 2.68 10.94 -8.74
N PHE A 46 2.60 9.94 -7.87
CA PHE A 46 3.67 8.98 -7.63
C PHE A 46 3.90 8.09 -8.86
N LEU A 47 2.85 7.49 -9.41
CA LEU A 47 2.92 6.66 -10.62
C LEU A 47 3.48 7.44 -11.82
N SER A 48 3.07 8.70 -11.97
CA SER A 48 3.59 9.56 -13.05
C SER A 48 5.10 9.78 -12.95
N LYS A 49 5.64 9.93 -11.73
CA LYS A 49 7.09 10.06 -11.52
C LYS A 49 7.84 8.77 -11.91
N LEU A 50 7.21 7.63 -11.71
CA LEU A 50 7.78 6.33 -12.04
C LEU A 50 7.54 5.92 -13.49
N SER A 51 6.69 6.61 -14.24
CA SER A 51 6.19 6.23 -15.56
C SER A 51 5.56 4.83 -15.57
N VAL A 52 4.76 4.53 -14.55
CA VAL A 52 4.10 3.23 -14.34
C VAL A 52 2.59 3.40 -14.41
N ASP A 53 1.91 2.47 -15.07
CA ASP A 53 0.45 2.42 -15.12
C ASP A 53 -0.14 1.99 -13.78
N SER A 54 -1.32 2.54 -13.46
CA SER A 54 -2.04 2.20 -12.24
C SER A 54 -2.61 0.80 -12.31
N PHE A 55 -2.40 0.03 -11.26
CA PHE A 55 -3.05 -1.25 -11.04
C PHE A 55 -4.12 -1.12 -9.95
N GLU A 56 -5.32 -1.59 -10.22
CA GLU A 56 -6.46 -1.38 -9.33
C GLU A 56 -6.28 -2.05 -7.97
N VAL A 57 -6.68 -1.33 -6.93
CA VAL A 57 -6.77 -1.80 -5.55
C VAL A 57 -8.00 -1.18 -4.89
N GLN A 58 -8.73 -1.94 -4.08
CA GLN A 58 -9.93 -1.49 -3.37
C GLN A 58 -9.64 -1.36 -1.88
N TYR A 59 -10.24 -0.37 -1.23
CA TYR A 59 -10.03 -0.04 0.18
C TYR A 59 -10.40 -1.19 1.15
N ASP A 60 -11.29 -2.08 0.75
CA ASP A 60 -11.77 -3.23 1.53
C ASP A 60 -11.01 -4.53 1.21
N GLN A 61 -10.05 -4.49 0.27
CA GLN A 61 -9.12 -5.60 0.08
C GLN A 61 -8.16 -5.70 1.25
N HIS A 62 -7.65 -6.89 1.47
CA HIS A 62 -6.73 -7.19 2.56
C HIS A 62 -5.27 -7.17 2.12
N ILE A 63 -4.43 -6.71 3.02
CA ILE A 63 -2.97 -6.74 2.97
C ILE A 63 -2.46 -7.63 4.10
N LEU A 64 -1.36 -8.32 3.89
CA LEU A 64 -0.63 -9.01 4.96
C LEU A 64 0.39 -8.06 5.59
N VAL A 65 0.39 -7.96 6.91
CA VAL A 65 1.23 -7.03 7.66
C VAL A 65 1.95 -7.77 8.78
N SER A 66 3.27 -7.62 8.89
CA SER A 66 3.98 -8.04 10.10
C SER A 66 3.66 -7.08 11.25
N SER A 67 3.52 -7.59 12.46
CA SER A 67 3.17 -6.77 13.63
C SER A 67 4.16 -5.62 13.87
N GLU A 68 5.43 -5.87 13.60
CA GLU A 68 6.52 -4.92 13.79
C GLU A 68 6.47 -3.76 12.78
N ALA A 69 5.93 -4.00 11.58
CA ALA A 69 5.88 -2.99 10.51
C ALA A 69 5.01 -1.77 10.85
N TRP A 70 4.09 -1.92 11.80
CA TRP A 70 3.23 -0.80 12.21
C TRP A 70 4.00 0.35 12.84
N GLU A 71 5.03 0.06 13.61
CA GLU A 71 5.82 1.04 14.35
C GLU A 71 7.23 1.24 13.77
N ALA A 72 7.58 0.46 12.75
CA ALA A 72 8.90 0.52 12.15
C ALA A 72 9.13 1.85 11.39
N SER A 73 10.34 2.40 11.54
CA SER A 73 10.79 3.56 10.76
C SER A 73 11.21 3.18 9.34
N GLU A 74 11.57 1.92 9.14
CA GLU A 74 11.88 1.32 7.84
C GLU A 74 10.86 0.25 7.55
N VAL A 75 10.18 0.36 6.42
CA VAL A 75 9.13 -0.57 6.01
C VAL A 75 9.35 -0.94 4.56
N MET A 76 9.18 -2.21 4.27
CA MET A 76 9.15 -2.73 2.93
C MET A 76 7.71 -3.13 2.57
N LEU A 77 7.18 -2.51 1.52
CA LEU A 77 5.94 -2.92 0.89
C LEU A 77 6.27 -3.63 -0.42
N PHE A 78 5.77 -4.83 -0.60
CA PHE A 78 5.89 -5.53 -1.87
C PHE A 78 4.58 -6.18 -2.27
N ARG A 79 4.36 -6.25 -3.58
CA ARG A 79 3.12 -6.77 -4.14
C ARG A 79 3.41 -8.06 -4.91
N VAL A 80 2.77 -9.14 -4.51
CA VAL A 80 2.74 -10.39 -5.26
C VAL A 80 1.46 -10.47 -6.09
N GLU A 81 1.38 -11.41 -7.01
CA GLU A 81 0.11 -11.74 -7.66
C GLU A 81 -0.94 -12.04 -6.60
N SER A 82 -2.12 -11.43 -6.77
CA SER A 82 -3.21 -11.66 -5.81
C SER A 82 -3.67 -13.12 -5.89
N PRO A 83 -3.79 -13.81 -4.75
CA PRO A 83 -4.35 -15.15 -4.73
C PRO A 83 -5.87 -15.17 -5.02
N GLY A 84 -6.45 -14.01 -5.25
CA GLY A 84 -7.88 -13.84 -5.48
C GLY A 84 -8.68 -13.50 -4.22
N GLY A 85 -9.99 -13.41 -4.37
CA GLY A 85 -10.89 -13.01 -3.29
C GLY A 85 -10.65 -11.57 -2.84
N ARG A 86 -10.58 -11.35 -1.53
CA ARG A 86 -10.34 -10.03 -0.95
C ARG A 86 -8.85 -9.66 -0.79
N MET A 87 -7.93 -10.50 -1.22
CA MET A 87 -6.51 -10.21 -1.05
C MET A 87 -6.00 -9.26 -2.13
N SER A 88 -5.33 -8.19 -1.75
CA SER A 88 -4.73 -7.22 -2.67
C SER A 88 -3.40 -7.68 -3.29
N GLY A 89 -2.79 -8.72 -2.70
CA GLY A 89 -1.43 -9.15 -3.01
C GLY A 89 -0.34 -8.38 -2.27
N TRP A 90 -0.68 -7.29 -1.61
CA TRP A 90 0.28 -6.49 -0.85
C TRP A 90 0.71 -7.18 0.45
N ARG A 91 1.98 -6.96 0.78
CA ARG A 91 2.60 -7.33 2.05
C ARG A 91 3.39 -6.14 2.59
N MET A 92 3.31 -5.93 3.89
CA MET A 92 4.01 -4.86 4.62
C MET A 92 4.84 -5.50 5.73
N VAL A 93 6.15 -5.32 5.68
CA VAL A 93 7.09 -5.94 6.61
C VAL A 93 8.11 -4.93 7.12
N ASP A 94 8.60 -5.13 8.33
CA ASP A 94 9.85 -4.54 8.80
C ASP A 94 11.00 -5.35 8.20
N PRO A 95 11.88 -4.78 7.36
CA PRO A 95 12.98 -5.52 6.73
C PRO A 95 14.02 -6.04 7.73
N ARG A 96 13.96 -5.61 8.99
CA ARG A 96 14.85 -6.05 10.07
C ARG A 96 14.24 -7.13 10.94
N SER A 97 12.95 -7.39 10.80
CA SER A 97 12.26 -8.42 11.59
C SER A 97 12.59 -9.81 11.07
N GLU A 98 12.88 -10.71 11.99
CA GLU A 98 13.02 -12.15 11.71
C GLU A 98 11.67 -12.88 11.87
N THR A 99 10.61 -12.15 12.19
CA THR A 99 9.29 -12.73 12.47
C THR A 99 8.52 -12.94 11.17
N ASP A 100 8.10 -14.17 10.94
CA ASP A 100 7.23 -14.53 9.80
C ASP A 100 5.73 -14.37 10.10
N THR A 101 5.38 -13.92 11.30
CA THR A 101 3.97 -13.77 11.68
C THR A 101 3.33 -12.59 10.98
N MET A 102 2.36 -12.89 10.13
CA MET A 102 1.62 -11.89 9.36
C MET A 102 0.15 -11.90 9.78
N GLU A 103 -0.41 -10.73 9.95
CA GLU A 103 -1.86 -10.54 10.10
C GLU A 103 -2.49 -10.04 8.81
N SER A 104 -3.73 -10.45 8.57
CA SER A 104 -4.50 -10.00 7.40
C SER A 104 -5.42 -8.87 7.83
N VAL A 105 -5.16 -7.67 7.32
CA VAL A 105 -5.95 -6.47 7.65
C VAL A 105 -6.49 -5.81 6.39
N PRO A 106 -7.65 -5.15 6.45
CA PRO A 106 -8.15 -4.38 5.31
C PRO A 106 -7.28 -3.14 5.06
N LEU A 107 -7.18 -2.72 3.79
CA LEU A 107 -6.36 -1.58 3.39
C LEU A 107 -6.78 -0.25 4.04
N TYR A 108 -8.05 -0.10 4.43
CA TYR A 108 -8.47 1.10 5.18
C TYR A 108 -7.83 1.19 6.57
N GLU A 109 -7.40 0.07 7.19
CA GLU A 109 -6.60 0.10 8.40
C GLU A 109 -5.21 0.68 8.16
N VAL A 110 -4.61 0.37 6.99
CA VAL A 110 -3.35 1.00 6.59
C VAL A 110 -3.55 2.50 6.40
N TYR A 111 -4.62 2.92 5.72
CA TYR A 111 -4.95 4.34 5.58
C TYR A 111 -5.07 5.04 6.94
N ARG A 112 -5.73 4.40 7.91
CA ARG A 112 -5.95 4.96 9.25
C ARG A 112 -4.68 5.08 10.07
N ARG A 113 -3.80 4.07 10.03
CA ARG A 113 -2.61 3.98 10.89
C ARG A 113 -1.35 4.52 10.23
N ARG A 114 -1.21 4.31 8.94
CA ARG A 114 -0.01 4.63 8.14
C ARG A 114 -0.42 5.18 6.76
N PRO A 115 -1.10 6.36 6.71
CA PRO A 115 -1.63 6.93 5.46
C PRO A 115 -0.57 7.21 4.41
N GLU A 116 0.68 7.40 4.81
CA GLU A 116 1.81 7.62 3.92
C GLU A 116 2.07 6.46 2.95
N PHE A 117 1.66 5.23 3.29
CA PHE A 117 1.85 4.06 2.43
C PHE A 117 0.85 3.97 1.29
N MET A 118 -0.25 4.71 1.39
CA MET A 118 -1.32 4.67 0.38
C MET A 118 -0.84 5.07 -1.01
N VAL A 119 0.20 5.88 -1.09
CA VAL A 119 0.73 6.42 -2.35
C VAL A 119 1.23 5.33 -3.30
N SER A 120 1.75 4.22 -2.78
CA SER A 120 2.32 3.13 -3.57
C SER A 120 1.36 1.96 -3.86
N LEU A 121 0.18 1.92 -3.21
CA LEU A 121 -0.68 0.74 -3.26
C LEU A 121 -1.27 0.43 -4.65
N THR A 122 -1.20 1.36 -5.59
CA THR A 122 -1.63 1.15 -6.99
C THR A 122 -0.51 0.71 -7.92
N LEU A 123 0.68 0.38 -7.41
CA LEU A 123 1.73 -0.24 -8.20
C LEU A 123 1.35 -1.68 -8.61
N PRO A 124 1.79 -2.15 -9.78
CA PRO A 124 1.53 -3.51 -10.25
C PRO A 124 2.12 -4.61 -9.35
N PRO A 125 1.65 -5.87 -9.50
CA PRO A 125 2.34 -7.01 -8.92
C PRO A 125 3.82 -7.11 -9.36
N GLY A 126 4.68 -7.61 -8.47
CA GLY A 126 6.12 -7.68 -8.65
C GLY A 126 6.87 -6.45 -8.19
N TYR A 127 6.18 -5.34 -7.89
CA TYR A 127 6.83 -4.13 -7.41
C TYR A 127 7.10 -4.18 -5.90
N LEU A 128 8.19 -3.51 -5.53
CA LEU A 128 8.62 -3.36 -4.14
C LEU A 128 8.96 -1.89 -3.87
N VAL A 129 8.54 -1.40 -2.72
CA VAL A 129 8.81 -0.04 -2.24
C VAL A 129 9.43 -0.11 -0.86
N TYR A 130 10.59 0.49 -0.70
CA TYR A 130 11.17 0.77 0.61
C TYR A 130 10.73 2.14 1.09
N TYR A 131 10.38 2.19 2.36
CA TYR A 131 10.07 3.42 3.07
C TYR A 131 11.10 3.66 4.17
N HIS A 132 11.49 4.91 4.31
CA HIS A 132 12.29 5.39 5.43
C HIS A 132 11.62 6.61 6.05
N ALA A 133 11.40 6.57 7.36
CA ALA A 133 10.75 7.65 8.11
C ALA A 133 9.42 8.14 7.48
N GLY A 134 8.60 7.20 6.97
CA GLY A 134 7.29 7.48 6.38
C GLY A 134 7.32 7.98 4.93
N ALA A 135 8.48 8.11 4.31
CA ALA A 135 8.60 8.50 2.90
C ALA A 135 9.13 7.35 2.04
N PRO A 136 8.63 7.17 0.79
CA PRO A 136 9.27 6.25 -0.15
C PRO A 136 10.75 6.62 -0.34
N SER A 137 11.64 5.66 -0.26
CA SER A 137 13.08 5.87 -0.44
C SER A 137 13.65 5.13 -1.64
N MET A 138 13.01 4.03 -2.05
CA MET A 138 13.41 3.27 -3.24
C MET A 138 12.19 2.51 -3.80
N VAL A 139 12.14 2.40 -5.13
CA VAL A 139 11.16 1.56 -5.83
C VAL A 139 11.89 0.62 -6.77
N MET A 140 11.56 -0.66 -6.70
CA MET A 140 12.02 -1.70 -7.62
C MET A 140 10.84 -2.22 -8.44
N ASP A 141 11.10 -2.53 -9.70
CA ASP A 141 10.13 -3.14 -10.60
C ASP A 141 10.11 -4.69 -10.49
N SER A 142 9.25 -5.32 -11.29
CA SER A 142 9.09 -6.78 -11.31
C SER A 142 10.31 -7.55 -11.89
N ALA A 143 11.32 -6.86 -12.40
CA ALA A 143 12.57 -7.40 -12.88
C ALA A 143 13.74 -7.11 -11.94
N ASP A 144 13.45 -6.69 -10.70
CA ASP A 144 14.41 -6.32 -9.66
C ASP A 144 15.29 -5.10 -10.03
N HIS A 145 14.84 -4.26 -10.96
CA HIS A 145 15.54 -3.03 -11.28
C HIS A 145 15.07 -1.91 -10.36
N ILE A 146 16.01 -1.15 -9.81
CA ILE A 146 15.70 0.11 -9.12
C ILE A 146 15.28 1.12 -10.19
N ILE A 147 14.00 1.51 -10.17
CA ILE A 147 13.43 2.47 -11.11
C ILE A 147 13.32 3.88 -10.52
N TRP A 148 13.43 3.98 -9.21
CA TRP A 148 13.46 5.24 -8.50
C TRP A 148 14.14 5.09 -7.14
N GLU A 149 14.97 6.07 -6.77
CA GLU A 149 15.63 6.18 -5.49
C GLU A 149 15.67 7.65 -5.07
N ASP A 150 15.29 7.92 -3.82
CA ASP A 150 15.49 9.23 -3.23
C ASP A 150 16.96 9.33 -2.81
N GLY A 151 17.71 10.26 -3.39
CA GLY A 151 19.13 10.46 -3.09
C GLY A 151 19.45 10.79 -1.63
N THR A 152 18.44 10.87 -0.76
CA THR A 152 18.60 11.02 0.69
C THR A 152 18.71 9.69 1.44
N ALA A 153 18.35 8.58 0.81
CA ALA A 153 18.48 7.26 1.41
C ALA A 153 19.98 6.86 1.42
N ALA A 154 20.52 6.61 2.60
CA ALA A 154 21.81 5.94 2.68
C ALA A 154 21.68 4.58 1.98
N PRO A 155 22.58 4.21 1.04
CA PRO A 155 22.48 2.92 0.37
C PRO A 155 22.45 1.84 1.45
N LEU A 156 21.44 0.96 1.40
CA LEU A 156 21.41 -0.24 2.22
C LEU A 156 22.73 -0.96 1.94
N ALA A 157 23.61 -1.00 2.93
CA ALA A 157 24.89 -1.67 2.79
C ALA A 157 24.59 -3.09 2.31
N PRO A 158 25.23 -3.57 1.22
CA PRO A 158 25.03 -4.93 0.77
C PRO A 158 25.45 -5.84 1.93
N THR A 159 24.49 -6.44 2.61
CA THR A 159 24.74 -7.52 3.55
C THR A 159 25.36 -8.63 2.73
N GLY A 160 26.68 -8.77 2.92
CA GLY A 160 27.62 -9.68 2.28
C GLY A 160 27.05 -10.65 1.25
N GLY A 161 27.43 -10.45 -0.01
CA GLY A 161 27.62 -11.41 -1.11
C GLY A 161 26.67 -12.61 -1.22
N GLY A 162 25.37 -12.40 -1.09
CA GLY A 162 24.37 -13.37 -1.49
C GLY A 162 23.30 -12.57 -2.22
N THR A 163 23.03 -12.92 -3.46
CA THR A 163 21.81 -12.53 -4.13
C THR A 163 20.69 -12.72 -3.10
N PRO A 164 19.84 -11.72 -2.81
CA PRO A 164 18.70 -11.93 -1.96
C PRO A 164 17.86 -13.00 -2.65
N GLY A 165 18.06 -14.26 -2.22
CA GLY A 165 17.28 -15.36 -2.69
C GLY A 165 15.84 -14.98 -2.43
N VAL A 166 15.06 -14.86 -3.49
CA VAL A 166 13.60 -14.85 -3.42
C VAL A 166 13.27 -15.96 -2.43
N ALA A 167 12.85 -15.57 -1.23
CA ALA A 167 12.48 -16.54 -0.20
C ALA A 167 11.47 -17.46 -0.84
N LYS A 168 11.88 -18.71 -1.05
CA LYS A 168 11.06 -19.72 -1.68
C LYS A 168 9.86 -19.88 -0.77
N LEU A 169 8.73 -19.31 -1.19
CA LEU A 169 7.46 -19.37 -0.49
C LEU A 169 7.18 -20.84 -0.16
N PRO A 170 6.81 -21.17 1.08
CA PRO A 170 6.29 -22.50 1.37
C PRO A 170 5.03 -22.73 0.52
N PRO A 171 4.82 -23.95 0.03
CA PRO A 171 3.59 -24.27 -0.69
C PRO A 171 2.38 -24.08 0.24
N LEU A 172 1.28 -23.60 -0.34
CA LEU A 172 -0.04 -23.43 0.28
C LEU A 172 -0.57 -24.77 0.80
#